data_bf0b125347b4c4bebf4f5b1f3c31da74
#
_entry.id   bf0b125347b4c4bebf4f5b1f3c31da74
#
_cell.length_a   1.000
_cell.length_b   1.000
_cell.length_c   1.000
_cell.angle_alpha   90.00
_cell.angle_beta   90.00
_cell.angle_gamma   90.00
#
_symmetry.space_group_name_H-M   'P 1'
#
loop_
_entity.id
_entity.type
_entity.pdbx_description
1 polymer ?
#
loop_
_entity_poly.entity_id
_entity_poly.type
_entity_poly.pdbx_seq_one_letter_code
_entity_poly.pdbx_strand_id
1 'polypeptide(L)'
;GEEIGMTNVKYDIDDYRDVEIHNMYRERIEAGYSKDDIMRSIYAKGRDNARTPMQWDDTENAGFTDGTPWIRVNDNYKEINAKAQINDPDSIFSCYKKLIQLRKEYSVLVDGDFDLLLENDENIFAYQRKNDKQTMVVVCNFFDKTIEMPLEDEVKDMQILLANYSGIE
;
A
#
# COMPACT_ATOMS: atom_id res chain seq x y z
N GLY A 1 3.90 7.08 -4.59
CA GLY A 1 4.91 6.14 -4.04
C GLY A 1 4.33 4.83 -3.55
N GLU A 2 3.01 4.70 -3.48
CA GLU A 2 2.33 3.46 -3.11
C GLU A 2 2.68 2.34 -4.10
N GLU A 3 2.78 2.67 -5.39
CA GLU A 3 3.11 1.75 -6.47
C GLU A 3 4.53 1.17 -6.42
N ILE A 4 5.38 1.70 -5.57
CA ILE A 4 6.71 1.15 -5.28
C ILE A 4 6.86 0.75 -3.80
N GLY A 5 5.77 0.78 -3.02
CA GLY A 5 5.78 0.40 -1.62
C GLY A 5 6.53 1.36 -0.71
N MET A 6 6.52 2.66 -0.98
CA MET A 6 7.06 3.65 -0.04
C MET A 6 6.37 3.54 1.30
N THR A 7 7.15 3.57 2.37
CA THR A 7 6.65 3.42 3.73
C THR A 7 6.51 4.75 4.45
N ASN A 8 5.78 4.74 5.56
CA ASN A 8 5.72 5.88 6.47
C ASN A 8 7.10 6.24 7.02
N VAL A 9 7.29 7.51 7.29
CA VAL A 9 8.53 8.05 7.84
C VAL A 9 8.51 8.15 9.35
N LYS A 10 9.68 8.07 9.97
CA LYS A 10 9.87 8.27 11.40
C LYS A 10 10.86 9.40 11.61
N TYR A 11 10.38 10.62 11.56
CA TYR A 11 11.17 11.82 11.79
C TYR A 11 11.08 12.30 13.23
N ASP A 12 12.01 13.16 13.63
CA ASP A 12 11.80 13.99 14.81
C ASP A 12 10.70 15.02 14.53
N ILE A 13 10.04 15.52 15.61
CA ILE A 13 8.90 16.41 15.46
C ILE A 13 9.22 17.66 14.62
N ASP A 14 10.43 18.17 14.71
CA ASP A 14 10.85 19.40 14.01
C ASP A 14 11.04 19.21 12.49
N ASP A 15 11.17 17.97 12.02
CA ASP A 15 11.31 17.63 10.60
C ASP A 15 9.96 17.53 9.88
N TYR A 16 8.85 17.41 10.62
CA TYR A 16 7.51 17.44 10.03
C TYR A 16 7.14 18.85 9.56
N ARG A 17 6.36 18.93 8.49
CA ARG A 17 5.93 20.20 7.87
C ARG A 17 4.45 20.49 8.05
N ASP A 18 3.66 19.47 8.40
CA ASP A 18 2.23 19.61 8.61
C ASP A 18 1.95 20.37 9.92
N VAL A 19 1.31 21.53 9.79
CA VAL A 19 0.95 22.38 10.94
C VAL A 19 0.02 21.67 11.93
N GLU A 20 -0.84 20.76 11.45
CA GLU A 20 -1.72 20.00 12.34
C GLU A 20 -0.96 18.98 13.18
N ILE A 21 0.13 18.41 12.67
CA ILE A 21 1.03 17.53 13.44
C ILE A 21 1.62 18.33 14.61
N HIS A 22 2.13 19.54 14.35
CA HIS A 22 2.72 20.38 15.39
C HIS A 22 1.67 20.85 16.42
N ASN A 23 0.47 21.22 15.98
CA ASN A 23 -0.61 21.63 16.87
C ASN A 23 -1.04 20.46 17.76
N MET A 24 -1.32 19.30 17.17
CA MET A 24 -1.70 18.08 17.89
C MET A 24 -0.61 17.64 18.88
N TYR A 25 0.67 17.69 18.47
CA TYR A 25 1.79 17.35 19.34
C TYR A 25 1.79 18.23 20.59
N ARG A 26 1.70 19.57 20.43
CA ARG A 26 1.68 20.54 21.53
C ARG A 26 0.49 20.31 22.45
N GLU A 27 -0.72 20.25 21.91
CA GLU A 27 -1.95 20.04 22.67
C GLU A 27 -1.91 18.74 23.49
N ARG A 28 -1.37 17.67 22.91
CA ARG A 28 -1.27 16.38 23.60
C ARG A 28 -0.21 16.38 24.70
N ILE A 29 0.93 17.04 24.49
CA ILE A 29 1.94 17.24 25.54
C ILE A 29 1.34 18.01 26.70
N GLU A 30 0.63 19.13 26.44
CA GLU A 30 -0.04 19.94 27.46
C GLU A 30 -1.12 19.14 28.22
N ALA A 31 -1.80 18.22 27.54
CA ALA A 31 -2.77 17.31 28.14
C ALA A 31 -2.14 16.13 28.91
N GLY A 32 -0.81 16.02 28.96
CA GLY A 32 -0.08 15.02 29.75
C GLY A 32 0.14 13.66 29.05
N TYR A 33 -0.09 13.57 27.74
CA TYR A 33 0.25 12.36 27.01
C TYR A 33 1.76 12.18 26.87
N SER A 34 2.24 10.94 26.83
CA SER A 34 3.66 10.67 26.62
C SER A 34 4.11 11.06 25.20
N LYS A 35 5.34 11.56 25.09
CA LYS A 35 5.94 11.86 23.79
C LYS A 35 5.91 10.65 22.86
N ASP A 36 6.20 9.46 23.38
CA ASP A 36 6.27 8.23 22.58
C ASP A 36 4.91 7.83 22.03
N ASP A 37 3.83 7.99 22.78
CA ASP A 37 2.47 7.71 22.30
C ASP A 37 2.05 8.68 21.19
N ILE A 38 2.38 9.96 21.36
CA ILE A 38 2.10 10.97 20.36
C ILE A 38 2.88 10.68 19.08
N MET A 39 4.18 10.42 19.18
CA MET A 39 5.03 10.13 18.03
C MET A 39 4.60 8.83 17.32
N ARG A 40 4.21 7.79 18.03
CA ARG A 40 3.64 6.58 17.41
C ARG A 40 2.40 6.89 16.57
N SER A 41 1.52 7.76 17.06
CA SER A 41 0.34 8.19 16.30
C SER A 41 0.72 8.98 15.05
N ILE A 42 1.71 9.88 15.15
CA ILE A 42 2.22 10.66 14.02
C ILE A 42 2.85 9.75 12.97
N TYR A 43 3.69 8.79 13.37
CA TYR A 43 4.31 7.81 12.47
C TYR A 43 3.28 6.97 11.72
N ALA A 44 2.17 6.62 12.38
CA ALA A 44 1.14 5.79 11.78
C ALA A 44 0.20 6.58 10.84
N LYS A 45 -0.13 7.83 11.18
CA LYS A 45 -1.25 8.56 10.55
C LYS A 45 -0.92 9.99 10.09
N GLY A 46 0.31 10.46 10.26
CA GLY A 46 0.73 11.80 9.86
C GLY A 46 0.57 12.00 8.35
N ARG A 47 -0.02 13.12 7.93
CA ARG A 47 -0.24 13.41 6.49
C ARG A 47 1.06 13.58 5.71
N ASP A 48 2.15 13.95 6.37
CA ASP A 48 3.45 14.08 5.72
C ASP A 48 4.00 12.75 5.18
N ASN A 49 3.51 11.60 5.68
CA ASN A 49 3.82 10.30 5.12
C ASN A 49 3.49 10.20 3.61
N ALA A 50 2.41 10.86 3.18
CA ALA A 50 1.98 10.88 1.78
C ALA A 50 2.56 12.07 0.98
N ARG A 51 3.46 12.87 1.59
CA ARG A 51 4.05 14.09 0.97
C ARG A 51 5.55 14.03 0.81
N THR A 52 6.18 12.94 1.28
CA THR A 52 7.62 12.73 1.11
C THR A 52 7.99 12.70 -0.37
N PRO A 53 9.19 13.17 -0.75
CA PRO A 53 9.66 13.10 -2.12
C PRO A 53 9.60 11.67 -2.66
N MET A 54 9.20 11.55 -3.94
CA MET A 54 9.21 10.27 -4.65
C MET A 54 10.63 9.71 -4.69
N GLN A 55 10.76 8.43 -4.39
CA GLN A 55 12.03 7.71 -4.39
C GLN A 55 12.29 7.15 -5.80
N TRP A 56 12.97 7.95 -6.65
CA TRP A 56 13.24 7.57 -8.04
C TRP A 56 14.39 6.58 -8.16
N ASP A 57 15.47 6.80 -7.39
CA ASP A 57 16.64 5.94 -7.39
C ASP A 57 17.42 6.00 -6.06
N ASP A 58 18.58 5.36 -6.04
CA ASP A 58 19.49 5.24 -4.89
C ASP A 58 20.50 6.37 -4.75
N THR A 59 20.41 7.42 -5.59
CA THR A 59 21.28 8.60 -5.54
C THR A 59 20.86 9.60 -4.47
N GLU A 60 21.62 10.66 -4.27
CA GLU A 60 21.32 11.70 -3.28
C GLU A 60 19.90 12.25 -3.48
N ASN A 61 19.21 12.50 -2.37
CA ASN A 61 17.78 12.89 -2.34
C ASN A 61 16.85 11.94 -3.12
N ALA A 62 17.22 10.66 -3.23
CA ALA A 62 16.46 9.67 -3.98
C ALA A 62 16.27 10.01 -5.47
N GLY A 63 17.19 10.75 -6.08
CA GLY A 63 17.05 11.25 -7.45
C GLY A 63 15.92 12.26 -7.64
N PHE A 64 15.34 12.79 -6.56
CA PHE A 64 14.21 13.72 -6.62
C PHE A 64 14.62 15.16 -6.94
N THR A 65 15.74 15.61 -6.39
CA THR A 65 16.25 16.97 -6.57
C THR A 65 17.74 17.06 -6.30
N ASP A 66 18.42 17.98 -6.99
CA ASP A 66 19.82 18.36 -6.72
C ASP A 66 19.94 19.38 -5.57
N GLY A 67 18.82 19.95 -5.12
CA GLY A 67 18.75 20.90 -4.01
C GLY A 67 18.26 20.27 -2.71
N THR A 68 17.95 21.10 -1.73
CA THR A 68 17.34 20.64 -0.47
C THR A 68 15.84 20.46 -0.66
N PRO A 69 15.29 19.24 -0.49
CA PRO A 69 13.85 19.03 -0.59
C PRO A 69 13.13 19.73 0.58
N TRP A 70 11.91 20.25 0.33
CA TRP A 70 11.13 20.97 1.35
C TRP A 70 10.73 20.10 2.54
N ILE A 71 10.58 18.80 2.31
CA ILE A 71 10.40 17.76 3.31
C ILE A 71 11.47 16.68 3.07
N ARG A 72 12.02 16.13 4.15
CA ARG A 72 13.12 15.15 4.07
C ARG A 72 12.69 13.89 3.31
N VAL A 73 13.60 13.33 2.52
CA VAL A 73 13.42 12.02 1.89
C VAL A 73 13.39 10.93 2.96
N ASN A 74 12.62 9.87 2.76
CA ASN A 74 12.66 8.69 3.62
C ASN A 74 14.01 7.99 3.50
N ASP A 75 14.63 7.67 4.63
CA ASP A 75 15.99 7.12 4.68
C ASP A 75 16.14 5.76 3.96
N ASN A 76 15.03 5.06 3.72
CA ASN A 76 15.02 3.77 3.02
C ASN A 76 15.04 3.86 1.48
N TYR A 77 15.24 5.03 0.90
CA TYR A 77 15.25 5.22 -0.55
C TYR A 77 16.32 4.41 -1.29
N LYS A 78 17.37 4.01 -0.60
CA LYS A 78 18.42 3.15 -1.18
C LYS A 78 17.93 1.73 -1.48
N GLU A 79 16.92 1.27 -0.75
CA GLU A 79 16.35 -0.06 -0.86
C GLU A 79 15.01 -0.01 -1.63
N ILE A 80 14.17 0.99 -1.32
CA ILE A 80 12.85 1.15 -1.93
C ILE A 80 12.92 2.34 -2.89
N ASN A 81 12.97 2.07 -4.18
CA ASN A 81 12.97 3.10 -5.22
C ASN A 81 12.47 2.54 -6.57
N ALA A 82 12.02 3.45 -7.43
CA ALA A 82 11.47 3.10 -8.73
C ALA A 82 12.47 2.38 -9.64
N LYS A 83 13.73 2.83 -9.66
CA LYS A 83 14.80 2.25 -10.48
C LYS A 83 15.05 0.77 -10.17
N ALA A 84 15.01 0.39 -8.89
CA ALA A 84 15.19 -0.99 -8.47
C ALA A 84 14.02 -1.88 -8.91
N GLN A 85 12.80 -1.34 -9.04
CA GLN A 85 11.59 -2.11 -9.24
C GLN A 85 11.12 -2.20 -10.70
N ILE A 86 11.45 -1.23 -11.55
CA ILE A 86 10.93 -1.15 -12.93
C ILE A 86 11.18 -2.41 -13.76
N ASN A 87 12.31 -3.08 -13.54
CA ASN A 87 12.69 -4.27 -14.27
C ASN A 87 12.58 -5.58 -13.46
N ASP A 88 12.07 -5.49 -12.25
CA ASP A 88 11.82 -6.64 -11.38
C ASP A 88 10.36 -7.12 -11.57
N PRO A 89 10.15 -8.33 -12.13
CA PRO A 89 8.81 -8.85 -12.36
C PRO A 89 8.03 -9.12 -11.06
N ASP A 90 8.73 -9.35 -9.96
CA ASP A 90 8.14 -9.67 -8.65
C ASP A 90 7.97 -8.42 -7.76
N SER A 91 8.29 -7.24 -8.28
CA SER A 91 8.17 -5.98 -7.55
C SER A 91 6.72 -5.53 -7.36
N ILE A 92 6.52 -4.66 -6.36
CA ILE A 92 5.23 -3.97 -6.15
C ILE A 92 4.84 -3.17 -7.39
N PHE A 93 5.79 -2.49 -8.04
CA PHE A 93 5.56 -1.76 -9.28
C PHE A 93 5.01 -2.66 -10.39
N SER A 94 5.59 -3.83 -10.60
CA SER A 94 5.15 -4.79 -11.60
C SER A 94 3.76 -5.34 -11.29
N CYS A 95 3.45 -5.58 -10.03
CA CYS A 95 2.10 -5.95 -9.56
C CYS A 95 1.07 -4.87 -9.90
N TYR A 96 1.35 -3.60 -9.56
CA TYR A 96 0.48 -2.46 -9.90
C TYR A 96 0.26 -2.34 -11.40
N LYS A 97 1.32 -2.45 -12.18
CA LYS A 97 1.23 -2.42 -13.65
C LYS A 97 0.31 -3.52 -14.17
N LYS A 98 0.43 -4.74 -13.64
CA LYS A 98 -0.44 -5.86 -14.01
C LYS A 98 -1.89 -5.64 -13.59
N LEU A 99 -2.14 -5.12 -12.38
CA LEU A 99 -3.50 -4.78 -11.91
C LEU A 99 -4.16 -3.73 -12.80
N ILE A 100 -3.43 -2.69 -13.20
CA ILE A 100 -3.93 -1.66 -14.13
C ILE A 100 -4.26 -2.28 -15.51
N GLN A 101 -3.42 -3.19 -15.99
CA GLN A 101 -3.66 -3.90 -17.23
C GLN A 101 -4.94 -4.77 -17.14
N LEU A 102 -5.08 -5.57 -16.09
CA LEU A 102 -6.27 -6.39 -15.86
C LEU A 102 -7.54 -5.53 -15.81
N ARG A 103 -7.49 -4.38 -15.14
CA ARG A 103 -8.62 -3.45 -15.08
C ARG A 103 -9.02 -2.90 -16.47
N LYS A 104 -8.08 -2.79 -17.41
CA LYS A 104 -8.36 -2.37 -18.80
C LYS A 104 -8.89 -3.52 -19.66
N GLU A 105 -8.43 -4.73 -19.41
CA GLU A 105 -8.79 -5.93 -20.18
C GLU A 105 -10.15 -6.50 -19.77
N TYR A 106 -10.48 -6.45 -18.47
CA TYR A 106 -11.67 -7.08 -17.91
C TYR A 106 -12.67 -6.02 -17.45
N SER A 107 -13.72 -5.79 -18.25
CA SER A 107 -14.75 -4.79 -17.95
C SER A 107 -15.45 -5.04 -16.61
N VAL A 108 -15.56 -6.30 -16.19
CA VAL A 108 -16.14 -6.68 -14.91
C VAL A 108 -15.47 -6.00 -13.70
N LEU A 109 -14.19 -5.63 -13.79
CA LEU A 109 -13.50 -4.85 -12.78
C LEU A 109 -13.91 -3.38 -12.73
N VAL A 110 -14.64 -2.91 -13.73
CA VAL A 110 -15.12 -1.52 -13.86
C VAL A 110 -16.62 -1.44 -13.66
N ASP A 111 -17.40 -2.26 -14.37
CA ASP A 111 -18.85 -2.20 -14.47
C ASP A 111 -19.59 -3.34 -13.74
N GLY A 112 -18.89 -4.35 -13.23
CA GLY A 112 -19.51 -5.47 -12.53
C GLY A 112 -20.09 -5.08 -11.17
N ASP A 113 -21.13 -5.78 -10.75
CA ASP A 113 -21.65 -5.69 -9.39
C ASP A 113 -20.60 -6.13 -8.37
N PHE A 114 -20.68 -5.61 -7.16
CA PHE A 114 -19.78 -5.93 -6.07
C PHE A 114 -20.50 -6.70 -4.98
N ASP A 115 -20.00 -7.88 -4.65
CA ASP A 115 -20.48 -8.66 -3.50
C ASP A 115 -19.31 -8.99 -2.57
N LEU A 116 -19.46 -8.67 -1.30
CA LEU A 116 -18.49 -9.02 -0.28
C LEU A 116 -18.64 -10.52 0.05
N LEU A 117 -17.54 -11.24 0.00
CA LEU A 117 -17.46 -12.65 0.40
C LEU A 117 -16.84 -12.73 1.78
N LEU A 118 -17.19 -13.78 2.56
CA LEU A 118 -16.63 -14.01 3.90
C LEU A 118 -16.75 -12.79 4.83
N GLU A 119 -17.90 -12.11 4.81
CA GLU A 119 -18.15 -10.84 5.52
C GLU A 119 -17.74 -10.83 7.00
N ASN A 120 -17.83 -12.00 7.67
CA ASN A 120 -17.51 -12.15 9.09
C ASN A 120 -16.12 -12.76 9.35
N ASP A 121 -15.29 -12.95 8.33
CA ASP A 121 -13.93 -13.44 8.50
C ASP A 121 -13.00 -12.27 8.91
N GLU A 122 -12.33 -12.42 10.05
CA GLU A 122 -11.45 -11.38 10.58
C GLU A 122 -10.06 -11.37 9.92
N ASN A 123 -9.73 -12.37 9.12
CA ASN A 123 -8.40 -12.58 8.58
C ASN A 123 -8.32 -12.39 7.06
N ILE A 124 -9.44 -12.60 6.36
CA ILE A 124 -9.50 -12.57 4.90
C ILE A 124 -10.43 -11.44 4.47
N PHE A 125 -9.97 -10.63 3.55
CA PHE A 125 -10.83 -9.73 2.79
C PHE A 125 -11.04 -10.32 1.40
N ALA A 126 -12.27 -10.78 1.12
CA ALA A 126 -12.61 -11.38 -0.15
C ALA A 126 -13.87 -10.75 -0.74
N TYR A 127 -13.88 -10.56 -2.03
CA TYR A 127 -15.04 -10.06 -2.75
C TYR A 127 -15.09 -10.61 -4.17
N GLN A 128 -16.28 -10.58 -4.77
CA GLN A 128 -16.45 -10.83 -6.19
C GLN A 128 -16.93 -9.59 -6.94
N ARG A 129 -16.54 -9.52 -8.20
CA ARG A 129 -17.10 -8.63 -9.20
C ARG A 129 -17.78 -9.49 -10.25
N LYS A 130 -19.03 -9.17 -10.61
CA LYS A 130 -19.81 -9.98 -11.56
C LYS A 130 -20.57 -9.09 -12.53
N ASN A 131 -20.58 -9.48 -13.80
CA ASN A 131 -21.47 -8.95 -14.82
C ASN A 131 -22.05 -10.12 -15.66
N ASP A 132 -22.82 -9.82 -16.71
CA ASP A 132 -23.46 -10.84 -17.55
C ASP A 132 -22.48 -11.82 -18.24
N LYS A 133 -21.21 -11.49 -18.32
CA LYS A 133 -20.19 -12.25 -19.07
C LYS A 133 -19.14 -12.90 -18.20
N GLN A 134 -18.84 -12.33 -17.05
CA GLN A 134 -17.66 -12.71 -16.27
C GLN A 134 -17.92 -12.58 -14.77
N THR A 135 -17.26 -13.44 -14.01
CA THR A 135 -17.12 -13.31 -12.57
C THR A 135 -15.63 -13.28 -12.22
N MET A 136 -15.22 -12.37 -11.38
CA MET A 136 -13.86 -12.27 -10.87
C MET A 136 -13.88 -12.24 -9.34
N VAL A 137 -13.08 -13.08 -8.73
CA VAL A 137 -12.93 -13.16 -7.28
C VAL A 137 -11.58 -12.58 -6.90
N VAL A 138 -11.57 -11.74 -5.88
CA VAL A 138 -10.36 -11.17 -5.28
C VAL A 138 -10.28 -11.62 -3.82
N VAL A 139 -9.11 -12.12 -3.44
CA VAL A 139 -8.84 -12.59 -2.08
C VAL A 139 -7.58 -11.91 -1.58
N CYS A 140 -7.66 -11.25 -0.43
CA CYS A 140 -6.55 -10.55 0.20
C CYS A 140 -6.31 -11.09 1.62
N ASN A 141 -5.06 -11.46 1.89
CA ASN A 141 -4.56 -11.74 3.23
C ASN A 141 -3.65 -10.57 3.66
N PHE A 142 -4.04 -9.83 4.70
CA PHE A 142 -3.28 -8.70 5.25
C PHE A 142 -2.42 -9.09 6.47
N PHE A 143 -2.32 -10.38 6.78
CA PHE A 143 -1.61 -10.87 7.96
C PHE A 143 -0.36 -11.66 7.57
N ASP A 144 0.64 -11.63 8.43
CA ASP A 144 1.88 -12.43 8.30
C ASP A 144 1.65 -13.87 8.82
N LYS A 145 0.67 -14.55 8.22
CA LYS A 145 0.37 -15.96 8.49
C LYS A 145 -0.34 -16.60 7.30
N THR A 146 -0.16 -17.90 7.14
CA THR A 146 -0.95 -18.69 6.19
C THR A 146 -2.39 -18.80 6.69
N ILE A 147 -3.33 -18.54 5.81
CA ILE A 147 -4.77 -18.63 6.09
C ILE A 147 -5.41 -19.54 5.04
N GLU A 148 -6.16 -20.52 5.49
CA GLU A 148 -6.97 -21.36 4.61
C GLU A 148 -8.31 -20.69 4.38
N MET A 149 -8.67 -20.46 3.12
CA MET A 149 -9.96 -19.95 2.74
C MET A 149 -10.80 -21.11 2.21
N PRO A 150 -11.99 -21.37 2.75
CA PRO A 150 -12.92 -22.31 2.15
C PRO A 150 -13.40 -21.72 0.81
N LEU A 151 -12.99 -22.32 -0.28
CA LEU A 151 -13.48 -21.99 -1.61
C LEU A 151 -14.73 -22.81 -1.87
N GLU A 152 -15.82 -22.14 -2.21
CA GLU A 152 -17.04 -22.81 -2.66
C GLU A 152 -16.83 -23.43 -4.05
N ASP A 153 -17.66 -24.40 -4.41
CA ASP A 153 -17.58 -25.09 -5.71
C ASP A 153 -17.62 -24.15 -6.92
N GLU A 154 -18.18 -22.95 -6.73
CA GLU A 154 -18.31 -21.91 -7.74
C GLU A 154 -16.98 -21.32 -8.23
N VAL A 155 -15.88 -21.46 -7.46
CA VAL A 155 -14.55 -20.94 -7.82
C VAL A 155 -13.57 -22.04 -8.28
N LYS A 156 -13.99 -23.29 -8.28
CA LYS A 156 -13.17 -24.47 -8.56
C LYS A 156 -12.51 -24.45 -9.95
N ASP A 157 -13.20 -23.88 -10.93
CA ASP A 157 -12.76 -23.83 -12.33
C ASP A 157 -12.22 -22.44 -12.72
N MET A 158 -11.94 -21.57 -11.75
CA MET A 158 -11.41 -20.23 -12.03
C MET A 158 -9.92 -20.25 -12.33
N GLN A 159 -9.53 -19.46 -13.31
CA GLN A 159 -8.12 -19.23 -13.64
C GLN A 159 -7.54 -18.14 -12.74
N ILE A 160 -6.38 -18.38 -12.14
CA ILE A 160 -5.61 -17.36 -11.41
C ILE A 160 -5.00 -16.39 -12.44
N LEU A 161 -5.37 -15.13 -12.35
CA LEU A 161 -4.87 -14.05 -13.21
C LEU A 161 -3.68 -13.32 -12.62
N LEU A 162 -3.66 -13.20 -11.31
CA LEU A 162 -2.59 -12.55 -10.55
C LEU A 162 -2.50 -13.16 -9.15
N ALA A 163 -1.29 -13.41 -8.71
CA ALA A 163 -0.94 -13.73 -7.33
C ALA A 163 0.35 -13.01 -6.94
N ASN A 164 0.51 -12.69 -5.65
CA ASN A 164 1.73 -12.08 -5.13
C ASN A 164 2.87 -13.10 -4.94
N TYR A 165 2.55 -14.40 -5.02
CA TYR A 165 3.50 -15.49 -4.82
C TYR A 165 3.49 -16.43 -6.02
N SER A 166 4.64 -17.01 -6.33
CA SER A 166 4.76 -18.08 -7.33
C SER A 166 4.33 -19.43 -6.72
N GLY A 167 3.79 -20.33 -7.56
CA GLY A 167 3.43 -21.69 -7.14
C GLY A 167 2.09 -21.82 -6.42
N ILE A 168 1.18 -20.89 -6.65
CA ILE A 168 -0.23 -21.01 -6.23
C ILE A 168 -0.97 -21.76 -7.34
N GLU A 169 -1.54 -22.93 -7.02
CA GLU A 169 -2.38 -23.75 -7.88
C GLU A 169 -3.85 -23.56 -7.57
#